data_64a6c64c48e713ae68a4d1f96376314e
#
_entry.id   64a6c64c48e713ae68a4d1f96376314e
#
_cell.length_a   1.000
_cell.length_b   1.000
_cell.length_c   1.000
_cell.angle_alpha   90.00
_cell.angle_beta   90.00
_cell.angle_gamma   90.00
#
_symmetry.space_group_name_H-M   'P 1'
#
loop_
_entity.id
_entity.type
_entity.pdbx_description
1 polymer ?
#
loop_
_entity_poly.entity_id
_entity_poly.type
_entity_poly.pdbx_seq_one_letter_code
_entity_poly.pdbx_strand_id
1 'polypeptide(L)'
;MEWETTGEALPAEDGQQLVPGEMYTFCGRNYHFDFVSLDETEKSKNVHKNVLNYLADYDKISHDPKLTGRRSGDTVRPAGRNCRKTLKKLLYESGIPAAMRDRVPVLRDENGVFLVPGLACDERVRVDAHTVRAVGFFPADGTGERNGKDEQYT
;
A
#
# COMPACT_ATOMS: atom_id res chain seq x y z
N MET A 1 -13.32 19.03 -16.19
CA MET A 1 -13.19 18.74 -15.72
C MET A 1 -12.96 18.60 -15.22
N GLU A 2 -12.84 18.56 -15.46
CA GLU A 2 -12.67 18.21 -14.90
C GLU A 2 -12.25 18.08 -13.97
N TRP A 3 -12.23 18.29 -13.96
CA TRP A 3 -11.89 17.96 -13.09
C TRP A 3 -12.10 17.73 -12.51
N GLU A 4 -12.33 17.58 -12.84
CA GLU A 4 -12.50 17.26 -12.45
C GLU A 4 -12.45 16.80 -12.08
N THR A 5 -12.58 16.81 -12.53
CA THR A 5 -12.59 16.22 -12.16
C THR A 5 -12.48 15.83 -11.58
N THR A 6 -12.69 15.95 -11.85
CA THR A 6 -12.65 15.45 -11.37
C THR A 6 -12.56 14.98 -10.80
N GLY A 7 -12.55 14.74 -10.93
CA GLY A 7 -12.63 14.20 -10.62
C GLY A 7 -12.35 13.58 -10.35
N GLU A 8 -12.02 13.69 -10.67
CA GLU A 8 -11.87 12.95 -10.47
C GLU A 8 -12.08 12.25 -9.90
N ALA A 9 -11.62 12.71 -10.63
CA ALA A 9 -12.63 11.95 -10.03
C ALA A 9 -12.25 11.16 -8.84
N LEU A 10 -13.07 11.17 -7.99
CA LEU A 10 -12.83 10.37 -6.83
C LEU A 10 -12.94 8.91 -7.17
N PRO A 11 -12.17 8.07 -6.52
CA PRO A 11 -12.30 6.65 -6.72
C PRO A 11 -13.71 6.22 -6.37
N ALA A 12 -14.18 5.20 -7.03
CA ALA A 12 -15.47 4.63 -6.70
C ALA A 12 -15.49 4.28 -5.22
N GLU A 13 -16.65 4.39 -4.62
CA GLU A 13 -16.76 4.12 -3.20
C GLU A 13 -16.33 2.71 -2.85
N ASP A 14 -16.66 1.76 -3.71
CA ASP A 14 -16.28 0.39 -3.45
C ASP A 14 -14.88 0.06 -3.94
N GLY A 15 -14.22 1.00 -4.60
CA GLY A 15 -12.82 0.83 -4.97
C GLY A 15 -12.60 0.00 -6.21
N GLN A 16 -11.33 -0.26 -6.49
CA GLN A 16 -10.91 -1.06 -7.63
C GLN A 16 -10.47 -2.42 -7.11
N GLN A 17 -10.98 -3.48 -7.71
CA GLN A 17 -10.62 -4.83 -7.31
C GLN A 17 -9.14 -5.08 -7.56
N LEU A 18 -8.45 -5.60 -6.57
CA LEU A 18 -7.02 -5.88 -6.70
C LEU A 18 -6.80 -7.30 -7.19
N VAL A 19 -6.04 -7.41 -8.29
CA VAL A 19 -5.68 -8.69 -8.88
C VAL A 19 -4.19 -8.66 -9.13
N PRO A 20 -3.42 -9.63 -8.62
CA PRO A 20 -1.98 -9.62 -8.84
C PRO A 20 -1.66 -9.65 -10.34
N GLY A 21 -0.71 -8.83 -10.73
CA GLY A 21 -0.30 -8.73 -12.13
C GLY A 21 -0.91 -7.55 -12.86
N GLU A 22 -1.78 -6.80 -12.21
CA GLU A 22 -2.47 -5.69 -12.86
C GLU A 22 -1.88 -4.34 -12.47
N MET A 23 -2.15 -3.37 -13.32
CA MET A 23 -1.76 -1.99 -13.08
C MET A 23 -2.97 -1.20 -12.64
N TYR A 24 -2.75 -0.20 -11.83
CA TYR A 24 -3.84 0.61 -11.29
C TYR A 24 -3.47 2.09 -11.37
N THR A 25 -4.47 2.92 -11.57
CA THR A 25 -4.30 4.36 -11.53
C THR A 25 -5.11 4.89 -10.37
N PHE A 26 -4.47 5.66 -9.51
CA PHE A 26 -5.14 6.26 -8.37
C PHE A 26 -4.68 7.70 -8.23
N CYS A 27 -5.60 8.63 -8.32
CA CYS A 27 -5.32 10.06 -8.22
C CYS A 27 -4.21 10.50 -9.16
N GLY A 28 -4.25 9.99 -10.38
CA GLY A 28 -3.32 10.41 -11.42
C GLY A 28 -1.98 9.72 -11.40
N ARG A 29 -1.75 8.80 -10.46
CA ARG A 29 -0.51 8.05 -10.43
C ARG A 29 -0.78 6.60 -10.74
N ASN A 30 0.21 5.97 -11.36
CA ASN A 30 0.09 4.57 -11.72
C ASN A 30 0.82 3.72 -10.71
N TYR A 31 0.23 2.55 -10.41
CA TYR A 31 0.78 1.62 -9.46
C TYR A 31 0.70 0.21 -10.03
N HIS A 32 1.51 -0.64 -9.47
CA HIS A 32 1.65 -1.99 -9.94
C HIS A 32 1.45 -2.92 -8.74
N PHE A 33 0.51 -3.85 -8.86
CA PHE A 33 0.23 -4.81 -7.81
C PHE A 33 0.57 -6.19 -8.33
N ASP A 34 1.57 -6.83 -7.76
CA ASP A 34 1.99 -8.12 -8.27
C ASP A 34 2.75 -8.89 -7.21
N PHE A 35 2.95 -10.16 -7.47
CA PHE A 35 3.76 -10.99 -6.60
C PHE A 35 5.20 -10.52 -6.65
N VAL A 36 5.88 -10.65 -5.52
CA VAL A 36 7.30 -10.32 -5.44
C VAL A 36 8.03 -11.53 -4.91
N SER A 37 9.29 -11.66 -5.30
CA SER A 37 10.13 -12.73 -4.82
C SER A 37 10.73 -12.36 -3.49
N LEU A 38 10.67 -13.30 -2.56
CA LEU A 38 11.33 -13.13 -1.29
C LEU A 38 12.27 -14.31 -1.13
N ASP A 39 13.54 -14.04 -0.94
CA ASP A 39 14.41 -15.17 -0.67
C ASP A 39 14.53 -15.32 0.84
N GLU A 40 15.13 -16.41 1.24
CA GLU A 40 15.23 -16.75 2.63
C GLU A 40 15.94 -15.66 3.42
N THR A 41 16.94 -15.08 2.83
CA THR A 41 17.72 -14.05 3.50
C THR A 41 16.87 -12.85 3.82
N GLU A 42 16.06 -12.43 2.87
CA GLU A 42 15.21 -11.27 3.09
C GLU A 42 14.17 -11.52 4.15
N LYS A 43 13.65 -12.74 4.21
CA LYS A 43 12.64 -13.05 5.21
C LYS A 43 13.22 -13.09 6.61
N SER A 44 14.44 -13.58 6.74
CA SER A 44 15.02 -13.75 8.06
C SER A 44 15.75 -12.51 8.55
N LYS A 45 16.12 -11.61 7.66
CA LYS A 45 16.77 -10.38 8.06
C LYS A 45 15.83 -9.24 7.89
N ASN A 46 15.91 -8.30 8.70
CA ASN A 46 15.10 -7.14 8.56
C ASN A 46 15.68 -6.25 7.52
N VAL A 47 15.58 -6.58 6.30
CA VAL A 47 16.25 -5.89 5.27
C VAL A 47 15.89 -4.43 5.34
N HIS A 48 14.90 -3.95 4.76
CA HIS A 48 14.54 -2.55 4.82
C HIS A 48 13.10 -2.46 5.26
N LYS A 49 12.89 -1.81 6.37
CA LYS A 49 11.52 -1.67 6.85
C LYS A 49 10.64 -1.00 5.83
N ASN A 50 11.22 -0.06 5.08
CA ASN A 50 10.42 0.63 4.08
C ASN A 50 9.91 -0.32 3.01
N VAL A 51 10.72 -1.29 2.62
CA VAL A 51 10.28 -2.26 1.62
C VAL A 51 9.13 -3.07 2.17
N LEU A 52 9.21 -3.48 3.42
CA LEU A 52 8.16 -4.29 4.00
C LEU A 52 6.84 -3.56 4.10
N ASN A 53 6.88 -2.23 4.13
CA ASN A 53 5.64 -1.44 4.15
C ASN A 53 4.96 -1.38 2.80
N TYR A 54 5.55 -1.98 1.77
CA TYR A 54 4.91 -2.10 0.46
C TYR A 54 4.38 -3.50 0.22
N LEU A 55 4.62 -4.42 1.14
CA LEU A 55 4.36 -5.85 0.90
C LEU A 55 3.32 -6.39 1.86
N ALA A 56 2.64 -7.44 1.40
CA ALA A 56 1.71 -8.17 2.25
C ALA A 56 1.80 -9.64 1.91
N ASP A 57 1.55 -10.49 2.90
CA ASP A 57 1.48 -11.92 2.70
C ASP A 57 0.17 -12.21 1.99
N TYR A 58 0.24 -12.63 0.74
CA TYR A 58 -0.95 -12.80 -0.06
C TYR A 58 -1.95 -13.78 0.55
N ASP A 59 -1.43 -14.82 1.18
CA ASP A 59 -2.31 -15.84 1.76
C ASP A 59 -3.03 -15.38 3.02
N LYS A 60 -2.63 -14.24 3.57
CA LYS A 60 -3.29 -13.69 4.74
C LYS A 60 -4.32 -12.62 4.39
N ILE A 61 -4.36 -12.23 3.13
CA ILE A 61 -5.34 -11.24 2.69
C ILE A 61 -6.70 -11.91 2.58
N SER A 62 -7.72 -11.26 3.12
CA SER A 62 -9.07 -11.79 3.07
C SER A 62 -9.73 -11.54 1.73
N HIS A 63 -11.00 -11.83 1.63
CA HIS A 63 -11.74 -11.72 0.38
C HIS A 63 -11.87 -10.28 -0.07
N ASP A 64 -11.99 -10.11 -1.38
CA ASP A 64 -12.29 -8.82 -2.01
C ASP A 64 -11.27 -7.73 -1.71
N PRO A 65 -9.97 -7.98 -1.96
CA PRO A 65 -9.02 -6.90 -1.78
C PRO A 65 -9.28 -5.79 -2.80
N LYS A 66 -9.24 -4.55 -2.33
CA LYS A 66 -9.56 -3.39 -3.17
C LYS A 66 -8.61 -2.25 -2.90
N LEU A 67 -8.40 -1.46 -3.94
CA LEU A 67 -7.66 -0.21 -3.84
C LEU A 67 -8.68 0.91 -3.68
N THR A 68 -8.53 1.68 -2.61
CA THR A 68 -9.45 2.80 -2.34
C THR A 68 -8.66 3.98 -1.85
N GLY A 69 -9.37 5.05 -1.52
CA GLY A 69 -8.78 6.11 -0.72
C GLY A 69 -9.11 5.84 0.74
N ARG A 70 -8.62 6.71 1.60
CA ARG A 70 -8.92 6.57 3.02
C ARG A 70 -10.38 6.91 3.27
N ARG A 71 -10.92 6.33 4.32
CA ARG A 71 -12.30 6.58 4.73
C ARG A 71 -12.31 6.93 6.20
N SER A 72 -13.32 7.68 6.59
CA SER A 72 -13.48 8.06 7.99
C SER A 72 -13.50 6.80 8.85
N GLY A 73 -12.74 6.83 9.93
CA GLY A 73 -12.70 5.70 10.84
C GLY A 73 -11.72 4.59 10.49
N ASP A 74 -11.03 4.70 9.37
CA ASP A 74 -10.04 3.69 9.01
C ASP A 74 -8.95 3.60 10.04
N THR A 75 -8.56 2.37 10.37
CA THR A 75 -7.45 2.13 11.29
C THR A 75 -6.56 1.04 10.73
N VAL A 76 -5.36 0.98 11.23
CA VAL A 76 -4.41 -0.05 10.88
C VAL A 76 -3.57 -0.34 12.11
N ARG A 77 -3.12 -1.58 12.22
CA ARG A 77 -2.21 -1.96 13.30
C ARG A 77 -0.85 -2.18 12.65
N PRO A 78 0.03 -1.18 12.65
CA PRO A 78 1.31 -1.32 11.96
C PRO A 78 2.09 -2.52 12.46
N ALA A 79 2.63 -3.29 11.54
CA ALA A 79 3.33 -4.50 11.87
C ALA A 79 4.49 -4.20 12.82
N GLY A 80 4.58 -5.00 13.87
CA GLY A 80 5.65 -4.84 14.84
C GLY A 80 5.45 -3.76 15.86
N ARG A 81 4.34 -3.02 15.79
CA ARG A 81 4.13 -1.89 16.68
C ARG A 81 3.21 -2.19 17.84
N ASN A 82 2.43 -3.20 17.76
CA ASN A 82 1.55 -3.61 18.84
C ASN A 82 0.59 -2.51 19.29
N CYS A 83 0.17 -1.69 18.37
CA CYS A 83 -0.82 -0.66 18.65
C CYS A 83 -1.61 -0.37 17.39
N ARG A 84 -2.82 0.12 17.56
CA ARG A 84 -3.68 0.46 16.44
C ARG A 84 -3.67 1.98 16.27
N LYS A 85 -3.62 2.42 15.03
CA LYS A 85 -3.64 3.85 14.71
C LYS A 85 -4.73 4.13 13.72
N THR A 86 -5.32 5.32 13.81
CA THR A 86 -6.19 5.77 12.74
C THR A 86 -5.30 6.15 11.55
N LEU A 87 -5.86 6.04 10.36
CA LEU A 87 -5.13 6.48 9.19
C LEU A 87 -4.85 7.97 9.24
N LYS A 88 -5.76 8.73 9.83
CA LYS A 88 -5.54 10.14 9.99
C LYS A 88 -4.24 10.40 10.76
N LYS A 89 -4.06 9.71 11.87
CA LYS A 89 -2.86 9.88 12.68
C LYS A 89 -1.63 9.35 11.97
N LEU A 90 -1.76 8.20 11.30
CA LEU A 90 -0.63 7.64 10.56
C LEU A 90 -0.12 8.60 9.50
N LEU A 91 -1.02 9.20 8.75
CA LEU A 91 -0.62 10.12 7.69
C LEU A 91 -0.01 11.38 8.25
N TYR A 92 -0.56 11.86 9.36
CA TYR A 92 0.00 13.03 10.03
C TYR A 92 1.43 12.73 10.49
N GLU A 93 1.61 11.62 11.17
CA GLU A 93 2.92 11.27 11.71
C GLU A 93 3.93 10.95 10.61
N SER A 94 3.44 10.55 9.46
CA SER A 94 4.32 10.24 8.32
C SER A 94 4.70 11.49 7.54
N GLY A 95 4.24 12.65 7.97
CA GLY A 95 4.62 13.88 7.32
C GLY A 95 3.87 14.18 6.04
N ILE A 96 2.74 13.51 5.81
CA ILE A 96 1.98 13.74 4.58
C ILE A 96 1.17 15.04 4.74
N PRO A 97 1.38 16.03 3.88
CA PRO A 97 0.63 17.28 3.99
C PRO A 97 -0.87 17.02 3.86
N ALA A 98 -1.65 17.82 4.59
CA ALA A 98 -3.09 17.61 4.61
C ALA A 98 -3.69 17.56 3.21
N ALA A 99 -3.21 18.40 2.31
CA ALA A 99 -3.76 18.45 0.96
C ALA A 99 -3.47 17.20 0.15
N MET A 100 -2.53 16.38 0.60
CA MET A 100 -2.14 15.18 -0.15
C MET A 100 -2.71 13.91 0.43
N ARG A 101 -3.35 13.99 1.59
CA ARG A 101 -3.74 12.75 2.28
C ARG A 101 -4.78 11.94 1.55
N ASP A 102 -5.65 12.59 0.80
CA ASP A 102 -6.65 11.85 0.05
C ASP A 102 -6.09 11.24 -1.23
N ARG A 103 -4.84 11.52 -1.54
CA ARG A 103 -4.19 10.94 -2.71
C ARG A 103 -3.36 9.71 -2.35
N VAL A 104 -3.35 9.35 -1.09
CA VAL A 104 -2.60 8.17 -0.64
C VAL A 104 -3.47 6.95 -0.88
N PRO A 105 -2.96 5.96 -1.62
CA PRO A 105 -3.75 4.76 -1.87
C PRO A 105 -3.86 3.93 -0.60
N VAL A 106 -5.00 3.28 -0.45
CA VAL A 106 -5.26 2.44 0.72
C VAL A 106 -5.78 1.11 0.20
N LEU A 107 -5.16 0.03 0.64
CA LEU A 107 -5.58 -1.31 0.24
C LEU A 107 -6.35 -1.93 1.39
N ARG A 108 -7.54 -2.42 1.08
CA ARG A 108 -8.40 -3.02 2.10
C ARG A 108 -9.04 -4.29 1.58
N ASP A 109 -9.42 -5.16 2.49
CA ASP A 109 -10.19 -6.35 2.15
C ASP A 109 -11.44 -6.36 3.02
N GLU A 110 -12.13 -7.49 3.09
CA GLU A 110 -13.38 -7.53 3.84
C GLU A 110 -13.17 -7.26 5.33
N ASN A 111 -11.97 -7.40 5.84
CA ASN A 111 -11.67 -7.17 7.26
C ASN A 111 -11.09 -5.79 7.54
N GLY A 112 -10.98 -4.96 6.53
CA GLY A 112 -10.50 -3.59 6.73
C GLY A 112 -9.20 -3.32 6.02
N VAL A 113 -8.59 -2.20 6.37
CA VAL A 113 -7.33 -1.78 5.76
C VAL A 113 -6.24 -2.80 6.06
N PHE A 114 -5.51 -3.23 5.03
CA PHE A 114 -4.39 -4.14 5.27
C PHE A 114 -3.05 -3.57 4.83
N LEU A 115 -3.05 -2.55 4.00
CA LEU A 115 -1.78 -1.98 3.56
C LEU A 115 -1.99 -0.51 3.17
N VAL A 116 -1.12 0.35 3.68
CA VAL A 116 -1.01 1.72 3.21
C VAL A 116 0.39 1.78 2.62
N PRO A 117 0.51 1.63 1.29
CA PRO A 117 1.82 1.38 0.68
C PRO A 117 2.87 2.41 1.06
N GLY A 118 4.01 1.91 1.51
CA GLY A 118 5.11 2.76 1.92
C GLY A 118 5.01 3.29 3.32
N LEU A 119 3.86 3.18 3.96
CA LEU A 119 3.65 3.76 5.28
C LEU A 119 3.42 2.72 6.35
N ALA A 120 2.58 1.73 6.07
CA ALA A 120 2.30 0.71 7.08
C ALA A 120 1.66 -0.51 6.46
N CYS A 121 2.04 -1.66 6.97
CA CYS A 121 1.41 -2.93 6.64
C CYS A 121 0.71 -3.40 7.91
N ASP A 122 -0.53 -3.84 7.79
CA ASP A 122 -1.25 -4.28 8.96
C ASP A 122 -0.65 -5.58 9.50
N GLU A 123 -0.59 -5.69 10.81
CA GLU A 123 0.01 -6.84 11.46
C GLU A 123 -0.56 -8.17 10.95
N ARG A 124 -1.84 -8.21 10.64
CA ARG A 124 -2.49 -9.45 10.25
C ARG A 124 -2.07 -9.97 8.88
N VAL A 125 -1.44 -9.14 8.06
CA VAL A 125 -1.00 -9.59 6.73
C VAL A 125 0.49 -9.41 6.54
N ARG A 126 1.24 -9.24 7.60
CA ARG A 126 2.66 -8.94 7.45
C ARG A 126 3.41 -10.17 6.92
N VAL A 127 4.45 -9.86 6.17
CA VAL A 127 5.35 -10.89 5.65
C VAL A 127 6.26 -11.35 6.79
N ASP A 128 6.46 -12.65 6.89
CA ASP A 128 7.35 -13.20 7.90
C ASP A 128 8.07 -14.42 7.34
N ALA A 129 8.77 -15.15 8.20
CA ALA A 129 9.58 -16.27 7.76
C ALA A 129 8.77 -17.42 7.16
N HIS A 130 7.47 -17.42 7.43
CA HIS A 130 6.60 -18.50 6.93
C HIS A 130 5.82 -18.09 5.68
N THR A 131 6.02 -16.89 5.21
CA THR A 131 5.30 -16.40 4.04
C THR A 131 5.73 -17.18 2.80
N VAL A 132 4.75 -17.70 2.06
CA VAL A 132 5.00 -18.41 0.83
C VAL A 132 4.91 -17.49 -0.37
N ARG A 133 3.89 -16.65 -0.39
CA ARG A 133 3.67 -15.71 -1.50
C ARG A 133 3.47 -14.33 -0.94
N ALA A 134 4.20 -13.37 -1.48
CA ALA A 134 4.02 -11.97 -1.09
C ALA A 134 3.63 -11.16 -2.30
N VAL A 135 2.79 -10.15 -2.08
CA VAL A 135 2.45 -9.19 -3.13
C VAL A 135 2.94 -7.84 -2.70
N GLY A 136 3.21 -7.00 -3.67
CA GLY A 136 3.63 -5.64 -3.42
C GLY A 136 2.81 -4.67 -4.22
N PHE A 137 2.73 -3.44 -3.73
CA PHE A 137 2.01 -2.38 -4.40
C PHE A 137 2.96 -1.21 -4.51
N PHE A 138 3.46 -0.96 -5.71
CA PHE A 138 4.53 0.01 -5.93
C PHE A 138 4.16 1.03 -6.98
N PRO A 139 4.68 2.25 -6.86
CA PRO A 139 4.53 3.20 -7.95
C PRO A 139 5.13 2.63 -9.22
N ALA A 140 4.45 2.79 -10.32
CA ALA A 140 4.87 2.19 -11.59
C ALA A 140 5.27 3.20 -12.64
N ASP A 141 5.09 4.48 -12.38
CA ASP A 141 5.44 5.45 -13.38
C ASP A 141 6.87 5.85 -13.18
N GLY A 142 7.61 5.51 -13.56
CA GLY A 142 8.69 5.88 -13.28
C GLY A 142 9.76 6.31 -13.60
N THR A 143 9.36 6.30 -13.81
CA THR A 143 9.99 6.44 -14.06
C THR A 143 10.75 6.20 -13.81
N GLY A 144 10.78 6.20 -13.67
CA GLY A 144 11.39 6.00 -13.53
C GLY A 144 12.11 5.79 -13.10
N GLU A 145 12.03 5.97 -13.14
CA GLU A 145 12.56 5.80 -12.87
C GLU A 145 13.30 5.57 -12.39
N ARG A 146 13.44 5.79 -12.40
CA ARG A 146 13.98 5.76 -12.06
C ARG A 146 14.66 5.43 -11.64
N ASN A 147 14.97 5.57 -11.84
CA ASN A 147 15.53 5.43 -11.53
C ASN A 147 16.17 5.44 -11.02
N GLY A 148 16.36 5.67 -11.22
CA GLY A 148 16.96 5.78 -10.77
C GLY A 148 17.18 6.11 -9.92
N LYS A 149 16.81 6.51 -9.86
CA LYS A 149 16.88 6.83 -8.97
C LYS A 149 16.79 6.27 -8.11
N ASP A 150 16.29 5.84 -8.42
CA ASP A 150 16.16 5.29 -7.52
C ASP A 150 17.08 4.85 -6.98
N GLU A 151 17.76 4.73 -7.31
CA GLU A 151 18.62 4.47 -6.70
C GLU A 151 19.11 5.21 -5.91
N GLN A 152 18.86 6.14 -5.96
CA GLN A 152 19.12 6.79 -5.08
C GLN A 152 18.63 6.57 -4.02
N TYR A 153 17.78 6.34 -3.95
CA TYR A 153 17.51 6.04 -2.78
C TYR A 153 17.84 4.75 -2.59
N THR A 154 18.45 4.42 -3.11
CA THR A 154 18.72 3.23 -2.79
C THR A 154 19.51 3.08 -1.89
#